data_884c3430b6a918bf93fc33bb6572465f
#
_entry.id   884c3430b6a918bf93fc33bb6572465f
#
_cell.length_a   1.000
_cell.length_b   1.000
_cell.length_c   1.000
_cell.angle_alpha   90.00
_cell.angle_beta   90.00
_cell.angle_gamma   90.00
#
_symmetry.space_group_name_H-M   'P 1'
#
loop_
_entity.id
_entity.type
_entity.pdbx_description
1 polymer ?
#
loop_
_entity_poly.entity_id
_entity_poly.type
_entity_poly.pdbx_seq_one_letter_code
_entity_poly.pdbx_strand_id
1 'polypeptide(L)'
;RPLPSDFDYATCAATFYPIRRCFMHNLDAAGCPANENYRRQLAGWALDRERHYRGQIAIGEYYNVSVYKCLPICFMHSMAHDLPCYYQVGARHFDYMHVTTGNWGSKALTNYQMARQLWDVGTNCEALWQDYFARRYGPAADTMRKFYESLEQMFSNATELRYGLARRLERGAADLFPNAQLRYRREPGLSCDGPTLLEIVESGNRCRQLLSEASALSLPQRIAARVAEDERC
;
A
#
# COMPACT_ATOMS: atom_id res chain seq x y z
N ARG A 1 -17.93 9.98 22.69
CA ARG A 1 -19.23 10.47 23.17
C ARG A 1 -20.29 10.13 22.14
N PRO A 2 -21.50 9.74 22.52
CA PRO A 2 -22.58 9.55 21.57
C PRO A 2 -22.88 10.87 20.84
N LEU A 3 -23.33 10.77 19.61
CA LEU A 3 -23.81 11.93 18.86
C LEU A 3 -25.15 12.42 19.44
N PRO A 4 -25.52 13.70 19.26
CA PRO A 4 -26.82 14.22 19.64
C PRO A 4 -27.95 13.36 19.06
N SER A 5 -29.08 13.28 19.75
CA SER A 5 -30.23 12.49 19.30
C SER A 5 -30.88 13.03 18.01
N ASP A 6 -30.70 14.32 17.77
CA ASP A 6 -31.19 15.08 16.61
C ASP A 6 -30.11 15.22 15.49
N PHE A 7 -29.01 14.47 15.59
CA PHE A 7 -27.96 14.53 14.59
C PHE A 7 -28.46 14.09 13.20
N ASP A 8 -28.26 14.96 12.21
CA ASP A 8 -28.69 14.70 10.84
C ASP A 8 -27.65 13.86 10.08
N TYR A 9 -27.87 12.55 10.10
CA TYR A 9 -27.01 11.59 9.37
C TYR A 9 -27.12 11.70 7.84
N ALA A 10 -28.17 12.34 7.31
CA ALA A 10 -28.37 12.43 5.87
C ALA A 10 -27.45 13.45 5.20
N THR A 11 -27.04 14.47 5.95
CA THR A 11 -26.22 15.57 5.43
C THR A 11 -24.73 15.40 5.73
N CYS A 12 -24.35 14.37 6.48
CA CYS A 12 -22.97 14.15 6.93
C CYS A 12 -22.41 12.82 6.45
N ALA A 13 -21.11 12.80 6.18
CA ALA A 13 -20.34 11.58 6.01
C ALA A 13 -19.21 11.54 7.03
N ALA A 14 -18.97 10.39 7.64
CA ALA A 14 -17.81 10.18 8.50
C ALA A 14 -16.68 9.51 7.72
N THR A 15 -15.51 10.12 7.69
CA THR A 15 -14.35 9.55 7.01
C THR A 15 -13.44 8.84 8.02
N PHE A 16 -13.18 7.58 7.77
CA PHE A 16 -12.27 6.76 8.55
C PHE A 16 -10.88 6.78 7.92
N TYR A 17 -9.88 7.22 8.68
CA TYR A 17 -8.49 7.36 8.23
C TYR A 17 -7.56 6.41 9.00
N PRO A 18 -7.25 5.21 8.48
CA PRO A 18 -6.36 4.25 9.11
C PRO A 18 -4.87 4.57 8.86
N ILE A 19 -4.45 5.79 9.15
CA ILE A 19 -3.13 6.34 8.77
C ILE A 19 -1.90 5.53 9.25
N ARG A 20 -2.03 4.79 10.35
CA ARG A 20 -0.93 4.01 10.94
C ARG A 20 -1.14 2.51 10.84
N ARG A 21 -2.11 2.07 10.03
CA ARG A 21 -2.33 0.66 9.82
C ARG A 21 -1.10 -0.01 9.18
N CYS A 22 -1.01 -1.30 9.29
CA CYS A 22 -0.11 -2.08 8.47
C CYS A 22 -0.67 -2.17 7.04
N PHE A 23 0.04 -1.61 6.07
CA PHE A 23 -0.35 -1.68 4.66
C PHE A 23 0.12 -2.96 3.98
N MET A 24 0.97 -3.75 4.65
CA MET A 24 1.48 -5.01 4.13
C MET A 24 0.54 -6.18 4.38
N HIS A 25 -0.34 -6.06 5.36
CA HIS A 25 -1.40 -7.00 5.63
C HIS A 25 -2.76 -6.38 5.28
N ASN A 26 -3.68 -7.22 4.86
CA ASN A 26 -5.06 -6.80 4.69
C ASN A 26 -5.61 -6.19 5.97
N LEU A 27 -6.53 -5.26 5.86
CA LEU A 27 -7.11 -4.59 7.03
C LEU A 27 -7.75 -5.59 8.01
N ASP A 28 -8.35 -6.64 7.48
CA ASP A 28 -9.02 -7.70 8.24
C ASP A 28 -8.14 -8.90 8.57
N ALA A 29 -6.85 -8.88 8.23
CA ALA A 29 -5.93 -9.97 8.47
C ALA A 29 -5.88 -10.34 9.96
N ALA A 30 -6.20 -11.60 10.26
CA ALA A 30 -6.05 -12.14 11.61
C ALA A 30 -4.58 -12.15 12.02
N GLY A 31 -4.30 -11.76 13.25
CA GLY A 31 -2.94 -11.77 13.79
C GLY A 31 -2.08 -10.57 13.44
N CYS A 32 -2.62 -9.55 12.75
CA CYS A 32 -1.93 -8.27 12.57
C CYS A 32 -2.39 -7.25 13.63
N PRO A 33 -1.64 -7.04 14.74
CA PRO A 33 -2.09 -6.18 15.85
C PRO A 33 -2.32 -4.73 15.42
N ALA A 34 -1.53 -4.25 14.45
CA ALA A 34 -1.70 -2.89 13.93
C ALA A 34 -3.05 -2.73 13.22
N ASN A 35 -3.47 -3.72 12.43
CA ASN A 35 -4.73 -3.67 11.71
C ASN A 35 -5.93 -4.05 12.58
N GLU A 36 -5.75 -4.90 13.58
CA GLU A 36 -6.83 -5.28 14.48
C GLU A 36 -7.46 -4.09 15.22
N ASN A 37 -6.64 -3.13 15.65
CA ASN A 37 -7.14 -1.92 16.28
C ASN A 37 -8.01 -1.09 15.32
N TYR A 38 -7.56 -0.91 14.07
CA TYR A 38 -8.33 -0.19 13.05
C TYR A 38 -9.60 -0.94 12.64
N ARG A 39 -9.51 -2.26 12.48
CA ARG A 39 -10.66 -3.11 12.21
C ARG A 39 -11.73 -2.98 13.29
N ARG A 40 -11.33 -3.03 14.56
CA ARG A 40 -12.25 -2.85 15.70
C ARG A 40 -12.87 -1.46 15.72
N GLN A 41 -12.10 -0.42 15.43
CA GLN A 41 -12.64 0.93 15.32
C GLN A 41 -13.64 1.06 14.18
N LEU A 42 -13.31 0.53 12.99
CA LEU A 42 -14.21 0.56 11.85
C LEU A 42 -15.50 -0.24 12.12
N ALA A 43 -15.39 -1.39 12.79
CA ALA A 43 -16.55 -2.17 13.20
C ALA A 43 -17.46 -1.37 14.11
N GLY A 44 -16.92 -0.75 15.17
CA GLY A 44 -17.70 0.08 16.11
C GLY A 44 -18.35 1.29 15.44
N TRP A 45 -17.76 1.80 14.36
CA TRP A 45 -18.33 2.93 13.61
C TRP A 45 -19.38 2.49 12.58
N ALA A 46 -19.19 1.37 11.90
CA ALA A 46 -19.93 1.03 10.69
C ALA A 46 -20.74 -0.28 10.78
N LEU A 47 -20.26 -1.28 11.54
CA LEU A 47 -20.80 -2.64 11.48
C LEU A 47 -21.63 -3.03 12.69
N ASP A 48 -21.25 -2.59 13.89
CA ASP A 48 -21.92 -3.00 15.11
C ASP A 48 -23.37 -2.54 15.13
N ARG A 49 -24.26 -3.34 15.74
CA ARG A 49 -25.68 -3.03 15.86
C ARG A 49 -25.93 -1.68 16.55
N GLU A 50 -25.10 -1.37 17.54
CA GLU A 50 -25.13 -0.12 18.30
C GLU A 50 -24.02 0.83 17.85
N ARG A 51 -23.68 0.77 16.58
CA ARG A 51 -22.62 1.61 16.00
C ARG A 51 -22.80 3.07 16.31
N HIS A 52 -21.69 3.76 16.53
CA HIS A 52 -21.68 5.18 16.85
C HIS A 52 -22.22 6.07 15.74
N TYR A 53 -22.08 5.63 14.49
CA TYR A 53 -22.46 6.43 13.33
C TYR A 53 -23.35 5.62 12.39
N ARG A 54 -24.49 6.20 12.01
CA ARG A 54 -25.51 5.56 11.14
C ARG A 54 -25.59 6.18 9.75
N GLY A 55 -24.78 7.19 9.46
CA GLY A 55 -24.72 7.88 8.18
C GLY A 55 -23.79 7.20 7.17
N GLN A 56 -23.41 7.97 6.17
CA GLN A 56 -22.50 7.52 5.13
C GLN A 56 -21.06 7.40 5.65
N ILE A 57 -20.39 6.30 5.33
CA ILE A 57 -18.99 6.06 5.66
C ILE A 57 -18.15 6.35 4.42
N ALA A 58 -17.11 7.15 4.62
CA ALA A 58 -16.01 7.34 3.69
C ALA A 58 -14.74 6.71 4.23
N ILE A 59 -13.85 6.31 3.37
CA ILE A 59 -12.52 5.82 3.71
C ILE A 59 -11.48 6.80 3.18
N GLY A 60 -10.55 7.20 4.03
CA GLY A 60 -9.38 7.98 3.65
C GLY A 60 -8.12 7.12 3.72
N GLU A 61 -7.54 6.76 2.59
CA GLU A 61 -6.38 5.88 2.53
C GLU A 61 -5.06 6.58 2.22
N TYR A 62 -3.97 5.92 2.60
CA TYR A 62 -2.63 6.47 2.63
C TYR A 62 -1.61 5.59 1.91
N TYR A 63 -2.00 4.82 0.90
CA TYR A 63 -1.10 3.88 0.21
C TYR A 63 0.23 4.51 -0.25
N ASN A 64 0.24 5.78 -0.62
CA ASN A 64 1.45 6.44 -1.09
C ASN A 64 1.93 7.60 -0.21
N VAL A 65 1.34 7.79 0.97
CA VAL A 65 1.64 8.97 1.83
C VAL A 65 2.41 8.60 3.08
N SER A 66 2.49 7.32 3.42
CA SER A 66 3.07 6.85 4.67
C SER A 66 4.49 7.38 4.90
N VAL A 67 5.06 7.05 6.02
CA VAL A 67 6.48 7.32 6.39
C VAL A 67 7.51 6.85 5.34
N TYR A 68 7.06 6.19 4.29
CA TYR A 68 7.86 5.63 3.20
C TYR A 68 7.85 6.49 1.93
N LYS A 69 7.68 7.77 2.03
CA LYS A 69 7.45 8.74 0.92
C LYS A 69 8.30 8.53 -0.33
N CYS A 70 9.53 8.11 -0.17
CA CYS A 70 10.49 7.96 -1.27
C CYS A 70 10.69 6.51 -1.72
N LEU A 71 10.09 5.53 -1.02
CA LEU A 71 10.25 4.14 -1.38
C LEU A 71 9.26 3.72 -2.45
N PRO A 72 9.68 2.87 -3.40
CA PRO A 72 8.83 2.38 -4.48
C PRO A 72 7.91 1.24 -3.99
N ILE A 73 7.09 1.49 -2.98
CA ILE A 73 6.22 0.48 -2.38
C ILE A 73 5.03 0.21 -3.29
N CYS A 74 4.73 -1.07 -3.47
CA CYS A 74 3.55 -1.57 -4.17
C CYS A 74 2.55 -2.17 -3.18
N PHE A 75 1.29 -2.14 -3.51
CA PHE A 75 0.18 -2.61 -2.67
C PHE A 75 -0.81 -3.44 -3.49
N MET A 76 -0.32 -4.25 -4.41
CA MET A 76 -1.16 -5.00 -5.36
C MET A 76 -2.17 -5.88 -4.61
N HIS A 77 -1.68 -6.76 -3.76
CA HIS A 77 -2.50 -7.76 -3.11
C HIS A 77 -3.34 -7.19 -1.95
N SER A 78 -2.74 -6.35 -1.10
CA SER A 78 -3.49 -5.74 0.01
C SER A 78 -4.59 -4.82 -0.50
N MET A 79 -4.33 -4.02 -1.54
CA MET A 79 -5.35 -3.16 -2.15
C MET A 79 -6.46 -3.99 -2.83
N ALA A 80 -6.09 -5.08 -3.52
CA ALA A 80 -7.06 -5.97 -4.17
C ALA A 80 -8.08 -6.53 -3.17
N HIS A 81 -7.67 -6.74 -1.93
CA HIS A 81 -8.51 -7.23 -0.85
C HIS A 81 -9.25 -6.09 -0.12
N ASP A 82 -8.52 -5.04 0.27
CA ASP A 82 -9.04 -4.01 1.17
C ASP A 82 -10.15 -3.16 0.54
N LEU A 83 -10.07 -2.82 -0.74
CA LEU A 83 -11.10 -2.01 -1.40
C LEU A 83 -12.47 -2.71 -1.43
N PRO A 84 -12.58 -4.00 -1.81
CA PRO A 84 -13.83 -4.75 -1.63
C PRO A 84 -14.28 -4.85 -0.17
N CYS A 85 -13.35 -5.03 0.77
CA CYS A 85 -13.66 -5.07 2.20
C CYS A 85 -14.31 -3.75 2.66
N TYR A 86 -13.75 -2.61 2.29
CA TYR A 86 -14.35 -1.31 2.59
C TYR A 86 -15.74 -1.13 2.00
N TYR A 87 -15.95 -1.60 0.78
CA TYR A 87 -17.27 -1.57 0.17
C TYR A 87 -18.28 -2.43 0.92
N GLN A 88 -17.87 -3.63 1.36
CA GLN A 88 -18.72 -4.55 2.14
C GLN A 88 -19.12 -3.97 3.49
N VAL A 89 -18.26 -3.20 4.15
CA VAL A 89 -18.60 -2.51 5.41
C VAL A 89 -19.45 -1.25 5.20
N GLY A 90 -19.89 -0.98 3.98
CA GLY A 90 -20.81 0.11 3.68
C GLY A 90 -20.14 1.43 3.25
N ALA A 91 -18.85 1.47 3.09
CA ALA A 91 -18.18 2.65 2.54
C ALA A 91 -18.61 2.89 1.08
N ARG A 92 -18.93 4.14 0.75
CA ARG A 92 -19.36 4.56 -0.59
C ARG A 92 -18.58 5.77 -1.10
N HIS A 93 -17.74 6.35 -0.28
CA HIS A 93 -16.87 7.46 -0.62
C HIS A 93 -15.44 7.08 -0.27
N PHE A 94 -14.52 7.51 -1.10
CA PHE A 94 -13.10 7.22 -0.92
C PHE A 94 -12.29 8.50 -1.11
N ASP A 95 -11.50 8.84 -0.11
CA ASP A 95 -10.54 9.91 -0.15
C ASP A 95 -9.13 9.32 -0.17
N TYR A 96 -8.33 9.76 -1.10
CA TYR A 96 -6.99 9.25 -1.31
C TYR A 96 -5.96 10.34 -1.11
N MET A 97 -5.25 10.24 0.00
CA MET A 97 -4.11 11.09 0.25
C MET A 97 -2.97 10.72 -0.69
N HIS A 98 -2.66 11.59 -1.61
CA HIS A 98 -1.59 11.41 -2.59
C HIS A 98 -0.48 12.43 -2.36
N VAL A 99 0.75 11.96 -2.22
CA VAL A 99 1.94 12.81 -2.27
C VAL A 99 2.51 12.71 -3.68
N THR A 100 2.52 13.83 -4.39
CA THR A 100 3.20 13.93 -5.68
C THR A 100 4.68 13.65 -5.49
N THR A 101 5.19 12.65 -6.17
CA THR A 101 6.60 12.26 -6.13
C THR A 101 7.15 12.12 -7.54
N GLY A 102 8.47 12.23 -7.68
CA GLY A 102 9.13 11.98 -8.95
C GLY A 102 9.04 10.53 -9.45
N ASN A 103 8.66 9.60 -8.58
CA ASN A 103 8.65 8.15 -8.87
C ASN A 103 7.28 7.68 -9.38
N TRP A 104 6.83 8.25 -10.47
CA TRP A 104 5.54 7.87 -11.05
C TRP A 104 5.51 6.42 -11.53
N GLY A 105 6.62 5.87 -12.03
CA GLY A 105 6.72 4.52 -12.54
C GLY A 105 6.14 3.48 -11.58
N SER A 106 6.75 3.31 -10.42
CA SER A 106 6.33 2.34 -9.40
C SER A 106 4.93 2.61 -8.84
N LYS A 107 4.46 3.86 -8.87
CA LYS A 107 3.13 4.25 -8.36
C LYS A 107 2.03 4.19 -9.41
N ALA A 108 2.37 4.08 -10.68
CA ALA A 108 1.40 4.03 -11.76
C ALA A 108 0.46 2.83 -11.63
N LEU A 109 0.97 1.66 -11.25
CA LEU A 109 0.15 0.47 -11.01
C LEU A 109 -0.81 0.66 -9.84
N THR A 110 -0.33 1.16 -8.71
CA THR A 110 -1.16 1.43 -7.53
C THR A 110 -2.33 2.36 -7.88
N ASN A 111 -2.04 3.47 -8.56
CA ASN A 111 -3.07 4.43 -8.96
C ASN A 111 -4.05 3.85 -10.00
N TYR A 112 -3.55 3.08 -10.96
CA TYR A 112 -4.39 2.44 -11.97
C TYR A 112 -5.31 1.39 -11.36
N GLN A 113 -4.78 0.50 -10.53
CA GLN A 113 -5.57 -0.52 -9.84
C GLN A 113 -6.63 0.11 -8.95
N MET A 114 -6.24 1.09 -8.14
CA MET A 114 -7.17 1.80 -7.27
C MET A 114 -8.32 2.44 -8.05
N ALA A 115 -8.02 3.15 -9.13
CA ALA A 115 -9.05 3.77 -9.96
C ALA A 115 -10.03 2.74 -10.54
N ARG A 116 -9.51 1.58 -10.98
CA ARG A 116 -10.34 0.50 -11.54
C ARG A 116 -11.23 -0.15 -10.48
N GLN A 117 -10.67 -0.46 -9.31
CA GLN A 117 -11.42 -1.08 -8.21
C GLN A 117 -12.42 -0.12 -7.54
N LEU A 118 -12.12 1.18 -7.50
CA LEU A 118 -13.09 2.18 -7.00
C LEU A 118 -14.25 2.40 -7.98
N TRP A 119 -14.01 2.21 -9.28
CA TRP A 119 -15.06 2.25 -10.29
C TRP A 119 -15.91 0.99 -10.27
N ASP A 120 -15.29 -0.17 -10.17
CA ASP A 120 -15.94 -1.48 -10.09
C ASP A 120 -15.24 -2.34 -9.03
N VAL A 121 -15.86 -2.46 -7.88
CA VAL A 121 -15.36 -3.23 -6.74
C VAL A 121 -15.20 -4.72 -7.05
N GLY A 122 -15.93 -5.23 -8.04
CA GLY A 122 -15.85 -6.61 -8.55
C GLY A 122 -14.69 -6.83 -9.55
N THR A 123 -13.84 -5.83 -9.79
CA THR A 123 -12.71 -5.95 -10.71
C THR A 123 -11.86 -7.18 -10.40
N ASN A 124 -11.67 -8.05 -11.40
CA ASN A 124 -10.71 -9.15 -11.31
C ASN A 124 -9.29 -8.58 -11.39
N CYS A 125 -8.63 -8.45 -10.24
CA CYS A 125 -7.30 -7.86 -10.15
C CYS A 125 -6.24 -8.67 -10.89
N GLU A 126 -6.34 -9.99 -10.93
CA GLU A 126 -5.40 -10.84 -11.67
C GLU A 126 -5.45 -10.52 -13.17
N ALA A 127 -6.62 -10.46 -13.75
CA ALA A 127 -6.81 -10.07 -15.16
C ALA A 127 -6.38 -8.62 -15.41
N LEU A 128 -6.65 -7.72 -14.45
CA LEU A 128 -6.21 -6.33 -14.49
C LEU A 128 -4.68 -6.21 -14.54
N TRP A 129 -3.98 -6.95 -13.70
CA TRP A 129 -2.50 -6.94 -13.66
C TRP A 129 -1.92 -7.52 -14.93
N GLN A 130 -2.47 -8.65 -15.41
CA GLN A 130 -2.04 -9.25 -16.67
C GLN A 130 -2.16 -8.25 -17.83
N ASP A 131 -3.29 -7.59 -17.97
CA ASP A 131 -3.52 -6.57 -19.04
C ASP A 131 -2.58 -5.36 -18.84
N TYR A 132 -2.42 -4.87 -17.60
CA TYR A 132 -1.53 -3.75 -17.30
C TYR A 132 -0.09 -4.03 -17.70
N PHE A 133 0.47 -5.17 -17.26
CA PHE A 133 1.86 -5.50 -17.58
C PHE A 133 2.05 -5.75 -19.07
N ALA A 134 1.14 -6.46 -19.71
CA ALA A 134 1.18 -6.69 -21.16
C ALA A 134 1.20 -5.38 -21.96
N ARG A 135 0.32 -4.43 -21.64
CA ARG A 135 0.24 -3.13 -22.35
C ARG A 135 1.36 -2.17 -21.99
N ARG A 136 1.82 -2.20 -20.75
CA ARG A 136 2.86 -1.27 -20.28
C ARG A 136 4.24 -1.72 -20.72
N TYR A 137 4.56 -3.01 -20.62
CA TYR A 137 5.90 -3.54 -20.77
C TYR A 137 6.07 -4.51 -21.94
N GLY A 138 5.00 -4.93 -22.63
CA GLY A 138 5.07 -5.76 -23.82
C GLY A 138 5.93 -7.01 -23.64
N PRO A 139 7.06 -7.16 -24.39
CA PRO A 139 7.92 -8.33 -24.26
C PRO A 139 8.56 -8.52 -22.86
N ALA A 140 8.65 -7.46 -22.06
CA ALA A 140 9.16 -7.51 -20.69
C ALA A 140 8.05 -7.71 -19.64
N ALA A 141 6.81 -7.97 -20.02
CA ALA A 141 5.66 -8.02 -19.12
C ALA A 141 5.84 -8.97 -17.94
N ASP A 142 6.23 -10.22 -18.21
CA ASP A 142 6.38 -11.25 -17.17
C ASP A 142 7.55 -10.91 -16.22
N THR A 143 8.65 -10.40 -16.75
CA THR A 143 9.80 -10.00 -15.96
C THR A 143 9.47 -8.80 -15.07
N MET A 144 8.75 -7.80 -15.60
CA MET A 144 8.32 -6.64 -14.84
C MET A 144 7.24 -6.98 -13.82
N ARG A 145 6.36 -7.93 -14.09
CA ARG A 145 5.40 -8.42 -13.11
C ARG A 145 6.15 -9.05 -11.91
N LYS A 146 7.10 -9.93 -12.16
CA LYS A 146 7.94 -10.54 -11.11
C LYS A 146 8.72 -9.47 -10.32
N PHE A 147 9.17 -8.41 -10.99
CA PHE A 147 9.81 -7.27 -10.34
C PHE A 147 8.86 -6.59 -9.34
N TYR A 148 7.63 -6.28 -9.73
CA TYR A 148 6.66 -5.63 -8.86
C TYR A 148 6.22 -6.53 -7.69
N GLU A 149 6.04 -7.83 -7.92
CA GLU A 149 5.75 -8.81 -6.87
C GLU A 149 6.92 -8.93 -5.86
N SER A 150 8.16 -8.97 -6.37
CA SER A 150 9.36 -8.97 -5.51
C SER A 150 9.51 -7.67 -4.73
N LEU A 151 9.13 -6.56 -5.31
CA LEU A 151 9.15 -5.24 -4.67
C LEU A 151 8.12 -5.18 -3.54
N GLU A 152 6.89 -5.65 -3.77
CA GLU A 152 5.87 -5.74 -2.73
C GLU A 152 6.32 -6.65 -1.58
N GLN A 153 6.88 -7.81 -1.89
CA GLN A 153 7.42 -8.74 -0.89
C GLN A 153 8.56 -8.13 -0.09
N MET A 154 9.49 -7.43 -0.74
CA MET A 154 10.62 -6.76 -0.07
C MET A 154 10.16 -5.79 1.00
N PHE A 155 9.07 -5.08 0.75
CA PHE A 155 8.50 -4.11 1.69
C PHE A 155 7.45 -4.71 2.63
N SER A 156 7.16 -6.00 2.57
CA SER A 156 6.12 -6.65 3.38
C SER A 156 6.45 -6.69 4.88
N ASN A 157 7.71 -6.47 5.28
CA ASN A 157 8.07 -6.24 6.67
C ASN A 157 8.46 -4.78 6.95
N ALA A 158 7.46 -3.93 7.00
CA ALA A 158 7.65 -2.51 7.30
C ALA A 158 8.32 -2.26 8.66
N THR A 159 8.19 -3.19 9.61
CA THR A 159 8.81 -3.12 10.93
C THR A 159 10.32 -3.32 10.84
N GLU A 160 10.78 -4.35 10.13
CA GLU A 160 12.21 -4.58 9.93
C GLU A 160 12.86 -3.46 9.10
N LEU A 161 12.18 -2.95 8.09
CA LEU A 161 12.64 -1.77 7.35
C LEU A 161 12.80 -0.56 8.26
N ARG A 162 11.83 -0.29 9.14
CA ARG A 162 11.91 0.84 10.06
C ARG A 162 13.04 0.69 11.07
N TYR A 163 13.14 -0.46 11.69
CA TYR A 163 14.05 -0.65 12.84
C TYR A 163 15.39 -1.21 12.40
N GLY A 164 15.42 -2.15 11.48
CA GLY A 164 16.65 -2.76 10.99
C GLY A 164 17.49 -1.77 10.19
N LEU A 165 16.87 -1.06 9.29
CA LEU A 165 17.55 -0.06 8.48
C LEU A 165 17.90 1.18 9.30
N ALA A 166 16.99 1.70 10.12
CA ALA A 166 17.25 2.84 10.99
C ALA A 166 18.41 2.58 11.96
N ARG A 167 18.49 1.40 12.58
CA ARG A 167 19.62 1.04 13.47
C ARG A 167 20.97 1.03 12.76
N ARG A 168 21.01 0.61 11.50
CA ARG A 168 22.27 0.58 10.73
C ARG A 168 22.65 1.94 10.18
N LEU A 169 21.66 2.79 9.97
CA LEU A 169 21.82 4.12 9.40
C LEU A 169 21.85 5.23 10.46
N GLU A 170 21.77 4.90 11.75
CA GLU A 170 21.77 5.84 12.88
C GLU A 170 22.91 6.87 12.86
N ARG A 171 23.93 6.65 12.05
CA ARG A 171 25.08 7.57 11.92
C ARG A 171 25.05 8.52 10.70
N GLY A 172 23.97 8.57 9.93
CA GLY A 172 23.92 9.45 8.78
C GLY A 172 22.65 9.43 7.92
N ALA A 173 21.65 8.63 8.27
CA ALA A 173 20.48 8.43 7.41
C ALA A 173 19.17 9.02 7.95
N ALA A 174 19.22 9.93 8.90
CA ALA A 174 18.07 10.73 9.29
C ALA A 174 17.42 11.39 8.05
N ASP A 175 18.21 11.68 7.02
CA ASP A 175 17.76 12.30 5.78
C ASP A 175 17.06 11.36 4.82
N LEU A 176 17.35 10.06 4.84
CA LEU A 176 16.67 9.05 4.00
C LEU A 176 15.22 8.79 4.49
N PHE A 177 14.98 8.96 5.78
CA PHE A 177 13.68 8.78 6.39
C PHE A 177 13.34 9.96 7.32
N PRO A 178 13.17 11.18 6.80
CA PRO A 178 13.04 12.39 7.63
C PRO A 178 11.84 12.35 8.59
N ASN A 179 10.89 11.45 8.38
CA ASN A 179 9.75 11.21 9.27
C ASN A 179 9.80 9.84 9.97
N ALA A 180 10.77 8.99 9.66
CA ALA A 180 11.09 7.87 10.50
C ALA A 180 11.78 8.46 11.72
N GLN A 181 10.99 9.01 12.62
CA GLN A 181 11.53 9.47 13.88
C GLN A 181 12.28 8.29 14.48
N LEU A 182 13.57 8.44 14.64
CA LEU A 182 14.47 7.51 15.33
C LEU A 182 13.98 7.18 16.76
N ARG A 183 12.92 7.81 17.20
CA ARG A 183 12.21 7.67 18.47
C ARG A 183 11.16 6.56 18.49
N TYR A 184 10.88 5.89 17.39
CA TYR A 184 9.99 4.74 17.43
C TYR A 184 10.71 3.60 18.15
N ARG A 185 10.53 3.54 19.46
CA ARG A 185 10.74 2.30 20.20
C ARG A 185 9.86 1.24 19.55
N ARG A 186 10.40 0.06 19.34
CA ARG A 186 9.64 -1.12 18.94
C ARG A 186 8.50 -1.25 19.95
N GLU A 187 7.29 -0.87 19.55
CA GLU A 187 6.13 -1.07 20.41
C GLU A 187 5.89 -2.58 20.46
N PRO A 188 5.89 -3.19 21.65
CA PRO A 188 5.57 -4.60 21.78
C PRO A 188 4.20 -4.87 21.13
N GLY A 189 4.11 -5.87 20.26
CA GLY A 189 2.88 -6.26 19.57
C GLY A 189 2.61 -5.61 18.22
N LEU A 190 3.46 -4.71 17.75
CA LEU A 190 3.35 -4.15 16.38
C LEU A 190 4.25 -4.86 15.35
N SER A 191 4.97 -5.92 15.74
CA SER A 191 5.72 -6.72 14.77
C SER A 191 4.73 -7.58 13.99
N CYS A 192 4.57 -7.30 12.72
CA CYS A 192 3.94 -8.24 11.80
C CYS A 192 4.99 -9.26 11.35
N ASP A 193 4.61 -10.52 11.23
CA ASP A 193 5.45 -11.52 10.58
C ASP A 193 5.75 -11.08 9.14
N GLY A 194 6.98 -11.25 8.74
CA GLY A 194 7.42 -10.82 7.41
C GLY A 194 8.91 -11.13 7.20
N PRO A 195 9.48 -10.79 6.05
CA PRO A 195 10.85 -11.11 5.72
C PRO A 195 11.82 -10.45 6.71
N THR A 196 12.88 -11.19 7.03
CA THR A 196 14.04 -10.69 7.78
C THR A 196 14.80 -9.64 6.97
N LEU A 197 15.70 -8.91 7.62
CA LEU A 197 16.53 -7.93 6.91
C LEU A 197 17.39 -8.57 5.80
N LEU A 198 17.83 -9.82 5.99
CA LEU A 198 18.58 -10.55 4.96
C LEU A 198 17.70 -10.82 3.74
N GLU A 199 16.49 -11.34 3.95
CA GLU A 199 15.50 -11.60 2.89
C GLU A 199 15.08 -10.31 2.17
N ILE A 200 15.00 -9.18 2.88
CA ILE A 200 14.77 -7.86 2.28
C ILE A 200 15.90 -7.49 1.32
N VAL A 201 17.16 -7.71 1.73
CA VAL A 201 18.35 -7.45 0.88
C VAL A 201 18.37 -8.39 -0.32
N GLU A 202 18.07 -9.67 -0.13
CA GLU A 202 17.99 -10.66 -1.21
C GLU A 202 16.88 -10.31 -2.22
N SER A 203 15.71 -9.90 -1.74
CA SER A 203 14.61 -9.42 -2.59
C SER A 203 15.01 -8.16 -3.37
N GLY A 204 15.76 -7.24 -2.75
CA GLY A 204 16.31 -6.07 -3.43
C GLY A 204 17.32 -6.44 -4.53
N ASN A 205 18.17 -7.46 -4.29
CA ASN A 205 19.06 -7.99 -5.31
C ASN A 205 18.28 -8.64 -6.45
N ARG A 206 17.21 -9.37 -6.12
CA ARG A 206 16.31 -9.95 -7.11
C ARG A 206 15.63 -8.88 -7.95
N CYS A 207 15.16 -7.80 -7.36
CA CYS A 207 14.59 -6.66 -8.09
C CYS A 207 15.58 -6.08 -9.10
N ARG A 208 16.84 -5.86 -8.69
CA ARG A 208 17.91 -5.37 -9.60
C ARG A 208 18.18 -6.33 -10.75
N GLN A 209 18.23 -7.64 -10.46
CA GLN A 209 18.41 -8.65 -11.48
C GLN A 209 17.27 -8.63 -12.51
N LEU A 210 16.02 -8.57 -12.06
CA LEU A 210 14.85 -8.54 -12.95
C LEU A 210 14.82 -7.27 -13.82
N LEU A 211 15.19 -6.12 -13.28
CA LEU A 211 15.34 -4.90 -14.08
C LEU A 211 16.43 -5.03 -15.14
N SER A 212 17.58 -5.62 -14.78
CA SER A 212 18.66 -5.89 -15.74
C SER A 212 18.23 -6.87 -16.83
N GLU A 213 17.49 -7.94 -16.47
CA GLU A 213 16.90 -8.89 -17.42
C GLU A 213 15.94 -8.19 -18.39
N ALA A 214 15.06 -7.33 -17.86
CA ALA A 214 14.10 -6.56 -18.67
C ALA A 214 14.82 -5.58 -19.61
N SER A 215 15.84 -4.88 -19.11
CA SER A 215 16.62 -3.91 -19.91
C SER A 215 17.47 -4.55 -21.00
N ALA A 216 17.84 -5.82 -20.82
CA ALA A 216 18.61 -6.58 -21.83
C ALA A 216 17.75 -7.05 -23.03
N LEU A 217 16.42 -6.96 -22.92
CA LEU A 217 15.53 -7.32 -24.02
C LEU A 217 15.57 -6.28 -25.13
N SER A 218 15.36 -6.72 -26.38
CA SER A 218 15.16 -5.81 -27.52
C SER A 218 13.75 -5.20 -27.42
N LEU A 219 13.63 -4.05 -26.78
CA LEU A 219 12.37 -3.38 -26.50
C LEU A 219 12.12 -2.21 -27.45
N PRO A 220 10.86 -1.97 -27.86
CA PRO A 220 10.48 -0.70 -28.46
C PRO A 220 10.85 0.48 -27.55
N GLN A 221 11.28 1.60 -28.12
CA GLN A 221 11.76 2.78 -27.40
C GLN A 221 10.84 3.22 -26.25
N ARG A 222 9.52 3.21 -26.48
CA ARG A 222 8.52 3.57 -25.48
C ARG A 222 8.52 2.61 -24.29
N ILE A 223 8.72 1.32 -24.52
CA ILE A 223 8.74 0.32 -23.46
C ILE A 223 10.08 0.39 -22.70
N ALA A 224 11.20 0.51 -23.43
CA ALA A 224 12.50 0.72 -22.81
C ALA A 224 12.52 1.94 -21.87
N ALA A 225 11.88 3.05 -22.27
CA ALA A 225 11.77 4.24 -21.44
C ALA A 225 10.98 3.98 -20.12
N ARG A 226 9.96 3.11 -20.15
CA ARG A 226 9.18 2.75 -18.97
C ARG A 226 9.96 1.82 -18.03
N VAL A 227 10.71 0.87 -18.55
CA VAL A 227 11.61 0.04 -17.75
C VAL A 227 12.66 0.91 -17.08
N ALA A 228 13.28 1.84 -17.82
CA ALA A 228 14.26 2.79 -17.29
C ALA A 228 13.66 3.78 -16.26
N GLU A 229 12.35 4.06 -16.33
CA GLU A 229 11.64 4.83 -15.31
C GLU A 229 11.55 4.07 -13.99
N ASP A 230 11.23 2.77 -14.05
CA ASP A 230 11.18 1.91 -12.86
C ASP A 230 12.58 1.65 -12.28
N GLU A 231 13.62 1.58 -13.11
CA GLU A 231 15.01 1.42 -12.67
C GLU A 231 15.52 2.62 -11.85
N ARG A 232 14.96 3.81 -12.06
CA ARG A 232 15.32 5.02 -11.29
C ARG A 232 14.64 5.08 -9.90
N CYS A 233 13.73 4.18 -9.60
CA CYS A 233 13.10 4.05 -8.29
C CYS A 233 13.94 3.19 -7.34
#